data_f89ee47481f3a91e418c40ad415bd3a6
#
_entry.id   f89ee47481f3a91e418c40ad415bd3a6
#
_cell.length_a   1.000
_cell.length_b   1.000
_cell.length_c   1.000
_cell.angle_alpha   90.00
_cell.angle_beta   90.00
_cell.angle_gamma   90.00
#
_symmetry.space_group_name_H-M   'P 1'
#
loop_
_entity.id
_entity.type
_entity.pdbx_description
1 polymer ?
#
loop_
_entity_poly.entity_id
_entity_poly.type
_entity_poly.pdbx_seq_one_letter_code
_entity_poly.pdbx_strand_id
1 'polypeptide(L)'
;SAASDVYKRQISIDTKDERAKKVFYTAMYHAFIAPTLYCDANGDFRGHDDKVYTNNTWKNYSTFSLWDTYRTLHPLFTIIKPQYVSDLVNSMLSIYDQQEKLPIWPLIGGETDQMPGYSAVPIIADAYLKGFTGFDADRAYRYMVASSVYEKQNGVPYVLEKGYITCDKVRE
;
A
#
# COMPACT_ATOMS: atom_id res chain seq x y z
N SER A 1 8.30 1.89 -24.82
CA SER A 1 6.84 2.03 -24.66
C SER A 1 6.52 3.31 -23.90
N ALA A 2 5.36 3.92 -24.11
CA ALA A 2 4.94 5.16 -23.43
C ALA A 2 5.05 5.08 -21.91
N ALA A 3 4.78 3.92 -21.32
CA ALA A 3 4.95 3.68 -19.88
C ALA A 3 6.42 3.80 -19.44
N SER A 4 7.38 3.34 -20.26
CA SER A 4 8.81 3.46 -19.93
C SER A 4 9.33 4.90 -20.00
N ASP A 5 8.65 5.78 -20.71
CA ASP A 5 9.07 7.18 -20.83
C ASP A 5 8.52 8.07 -19.72
N VAL A 6 7.43 7.66 -19.07
CA VAL A 6 6.80 8.44 -17.98
C VAL A 6 7.68 8.45 -16.74
N TYR A 7 8.30 7.35 -16.33
CA TYR A 7 9.18 7.34 -15.16
C TYR A 7 10.60 7.84 -15.46
N LYS A 8 11.10 7.72 -16.68
CA LYS A 8 12.40 8.27 -17.07
C LYS A 8 12.48 9.80 -17.00
N ARG A 9 11.34 10.49 -17.05
CA ARG A 9 11.28 11.95 -17.02
C ARG A 9 11.11 12.56 -15.64
N GLN A 10 10.96 11.76 -14.58
CA GLN A 10 10.61 12.27 -13.25
C GLN A 10 11.82 12.73 -12.44
N ILE A 11 12.91 12.00 -12.56
CA ILE A 11 14.18 12.36 -11.95
C ILE A 11 15.26 12.21 -13.02
N SER A 12 16.02 13.27 -13.25
CA SER A 12 17.20 13.25 -14.10
C SER A 12 18.44 13.29 -13.23
N ILE A 13 19.39 12.38 -13.47
CA ILE A 13 20.69 12.42 -12.81
C ILE A 13 21.74 12.87 -13.83
N ASP A 14 22.60 13.79 -13.39
CA ASP A 14 23.79 14.20 -14.15
C ASP A 14 25.01 13.47 -13.58
N THR A 15 25.55 12.55 -14.35
CA THR A 15 26.74 11.77 -14.00
C THR A 15 27.46 11.29 -15.24
N LYS A 16 28.79 11.27 -15.19
CA LYS A 16 29.65 10.68 -16.22
C LYS A 16 29.79 9.15 -16.06
N ASP A 17 29.33 8.60 -14.95
CA ASP A 17 29.36 7.16 -14.69
C ASP A 17 28.11 6.49 -15.32
N GLU A 18 28.28 5.91 -16.50
CA GLU A 18 27.21 5.21 -17.22
C GLU A 18 26.68 3.98 -16.45
N ARG A 19 27.51 3.35 -15.59
CA ARG A 19 27.07 2.24 -14.74
C ARG A 19 26.12 2.76 -13.66
N ALA A 20 26.49 3.83 -12.96
CA ALA A 20 25.63 4.45 -11.95
C ALA A 20 24.30 4.90 -12.55
N LYS A 21 24.33 5.50 -13.73
CA LYS A 21 23.13 5.91 -14.48
C LYS A 21 22.22 4.73 -14.81
N LYS A 22 22.79 3.64 -15.30
CA LYS A 22 22.04 2.41 -15.60
C LYS A 22 21.41 1.82 -14.35
N VAL A 23 22.17 1.72 -13.25
CA VAL A 23 21.67 1.20 -11.95
C VAL A 23 20.51 2.06 -11.44
N PHE A 24 20.67 3.39 -11.47
CA PHE A 24 19.63 4.32 -11.02
C PHE A 24 18.31 4.14 -11.77
N TYR A 25 18.36 4.17 -13.12
CA TYR A 25 17.13 4.04 -13.90
C TYR A 25 16.54 2.64 -13.87
N THR A 26 17.34 1.61 -13.67
CA THR A 26 16.86 0.24 -13.42
C THR A 26 16.14 0.15 -12.08
N ALA A 27 16.69 0.75 -11.01
CA ALA A 27 16.04 0.81 -9.71
C ALA A 27 14.72 1.59 -9.76
N MET A 28 14.71 2.73 -10.47
CA MET A 28 13.48 3.49 -10.71
C MET A 28 12.42 2.67 -11.46
N TYR A 29 12.82 1.88 -12.46
CA TYR A 29 11.89 0.98 -13.14
C TYR A 29 11.29 -0.04 -12.17
N HIS A 30 12.13 -0.69 -11.36
CA HIS A 30 11.65 -1.68 -10.38
C HIS A 30 10.72 -1.06 -9.33
N ALA A 31 10.98 0.16 -8.90
CA ALA A 31 10.13 0.89 -7.94
C ALA A 31 8.68 1.13 -8.46
N PHE A 32 8.47 1.09 -9.78
CA PHE A 32 7.15 1.28 -10.39
C PHE A 32 6.49 -0.01 -10.90
N ILE A 33 7.03 -1.19 -10.59
CA ILE A 33 6.40 -2.47 -10.95
C ILE A 33 5.18 -2.73 -10.06
N ALA A 34 5.26 -2.38 -8.78
CA ALA A 34 4.18 -2.49 -7.81
C ALA A 34 4.13 -1.23 -6.92
N PRO A 35 2.96 -0.86 -6.38
CA PRO A 35 1.63 -1.44 -6.58
C PRO A 35 1.14 -1.37 -8.02
N THR A 36 0.29 -2.32 -8.42
CA THR A 36 -0.27 -2.41 -9.76
C THR A 36 -1.66 -1.78 -9.83
N LEU A 37 -1.95 -1.08 -10.93
CA LEU A 37 -3.32 -0.63 -11.21
C LEU A 37 -4.23 -1.87 -11.31
N TYR A 38 -5.29 -1.88 -10.52
CA TYR A 38 -6.22 -3.00 -10.38
C TYR A 38 -7.66 -2.51 -10.49
N CYS A 39 -8.00 -1.95 -11.61
CA CYS A 39 -9.36 -1.62 -12.02
C CYS A 39 -9.44 -1.58 -13.54
N ASP A 40 -10.62 -1.84 -14.07
CA ASP A 40 -10.94 -1.71 -15.48
C ASP A 40 -11.05 -0.24 -15.91
N ALA A 41 -11.19 0.00 -17.21
CA ALA A 41 -11.29 1.35 -17.76
C ALA A 41 -12.55 2.11 -17.28
N ASN A 42 -13.62 1.40 -16.95
CA ASN A 42 -14.86 1.93 -16.39
C ASN A 42 -14.82 2.07 -14.85
N GLY A 43 -13.69 1.76 -14.20
CA GLY A 43 -13.53 1.83 -12.76
C GLY A 43 -13.96 0.58 -11.99
N ASP A 44 -14.34 -0.51 -12.67
CA ASP A 44 -14.72 -1.75 -12.01
C ASP A 44 -13.48 -2.50 -11.49
N PHE A 45 -13.60 -3.11 -10.31
CA PHE A 45 -12.60 -4.01 -9.76
C PHE A 45 -13.24 -5.06 -8.85
N ARG A 46 -12.60 -6.22 -8.73
CA ARG A 46 -13.01 -7.26 -7.78
C ARG A 46 -12.44 -6.96 -6.41
N GLY A 47 -13.29 -6.95 -5.40
CA GLY A 47 -12.89 -6.79 -4.00
C GLY A 47 -12.36 -8.08 -3.37
N HIS A 48 -11.82 -7.95 -2.16
CA HIS A 48 -11.34 -9.07 -1.34
C HIS A 48 -12.47 -9.97 -0.82
N ASP A 49 -13.71 -9.54 -0.93
CA ASP A 49 -14.92 -10.29 -0.62
C ASP A 49 -15.57 -10.92 -1.88
N ASP A 50 -14.83 -11.00 -2.97
CA ASP A 50 -15.24 -11.53 -4.28
C ASP A 50 -16.37 -10.76 -4.99
N LYS A 51 -16.77 -9.60 -4.47
CA LYS A 51 -17.77 -8.75 -5.13
C LYS A 51 -17.11 -7.79 -6.11
N VAL A 52 -17.89 -7.36 -7.10
CA VAL A 52 -17.48 -6.31 -8.03
C VAL A 52 -17.88 -4.95 -7.47
N TYR A 53 -16.93 -4.04 -7.44
CA TYR A 53 -17.09 -2.64 -7.05
C TYR A 53 -16.81 -1.74 -8.24
N THR A 54 -17.54 -0.64 -8.34
CA THR A 54 -17.28 0.41 -9.34
C THR A 54 -16.89 1.70 -8.64
N ASN A 55 -15.78 2.29 -9.05
CA ASN A 55 -15.34 3.57 -8.55
C ASN A 55 -14.74 4.43 -9.67
N ASN A 56 -15.26 5.65 -9.81
CA ASN A 56 -14.84 6.61 -10.84
C ASN A 56 -14.14 7.85 -10.26
N THR A 57 -13.93 7.91 -8.93
CA THR A 57 -13.35 9.08 -8.25
C THR A 57 -11.86 8.93 -7.97
N TRP A 58 -11.36 7.71 -7.84
CA TRP A 58 -9.96 7.35 -7.64
C TRP A 58 -9.66 6.01 -8.32
N LYS A 59 -8.41 5.69 -8.57
CA LYS A 59 -7.98 4.44 -9.20
C LYS A 59 -7.63 3.41 -8.14
N ASN A 60 -8.18 2.19 -8.29
CA ASN A 60 -7.87 1.10 -7.37
C ASN A 60 -6.54 0.45 -7.73
N TYR A 61 -5.73 0.18 -6.69
CA TYR A 61 -4.44 -0.49 -6.77
C TYR A 61 -4.42 -1.75 -5.93
N SER A 62 -3.58 -2.70 -6.31
CA SER A 62 -3.30 -3.93 -5.59
C SER A 62 -1.81 -4.30 -5.65
N THR A 63 -1.46 -5.47 -5.16
CA THR A 63 -0.07 -5.96 -5.09
C THR A 63 0.77 -5.05 -4.18
N PHE A 64 0.33 -4.95 -2.92
CA PHE A 64 1.02 -4.18 -1.91
C PHE A 64 1.93 -5.08 -1.07
N SER A 65 3.23 -4.86 -1.13
CA SER A 65 4.23 -5.44 -0.21
C SER A 65 4.54 -4.43 0.89
N LEU A 66 3.56 -4.16 1.75
CA LEU A 66 3.58 -2.97 2.61
C LEU A 66 4.72 -2.98 3.63
N TRP A 67 5.08 -4.14 4.19
CA TRP A 67 6.18 -4.23 5.16
C TRP A 67 7.55 -3.92 4.56
N ASP A 68 7.72 -4.09 3.24
CA ASP A 68 8.91 -3.68 2.49
C ASP A 68 8.86 -2.19 2.14
N THR A 69 7.70 -1.71 1.69
CA THR A 69 7.56 -0.45 0.95
C THR A 69 7.27 0.75 1.83
N TYR A 70 6.78 0.55 3.07
CA TYR A 70 6.39 1.65 3.96
C TYR A 70 7.54 2.57 4.34
N ARG A 71 8.78 2.05 4.36
CA ARG A 71 9.97 2.81 4.76
C ARG A 71 10.53 3.71 3.68
N THR A 72 10.36 3.33 2.41
CA THR A 72 11.06 3.98 1.30
C THR A 72 10.16 4.26 0.12
N LEU A 73 9.52 3.26 -0.47
CA LEU A 73 8.79 3.43 -1.73
C LEU A 73 7.56 4.34 -1.60
N HIS A 74 6.70 4.13 -0.57
CA HIS A 74 5.56 5.00 -0.36
C HIS A 74 5.98 6.44 0.02
N PRO A 75 6.94 6.67 0.93
CA PRO A 75 7.52 8.00 1.13
C PRO A 75 8.12 8.61 -0.14
N LEU A 76 8.78 7.83 -1.00
CA LEU A 76 9.29 8.31 -2.28
C LEU A 76 8.16 8.77 -3.21
N PHE A 77 7.04 8.04 -3.27
CA PHE A 77 5.88 8.44 -4.07
C PHE A 77 5.30 9.79 -3.66
N THR A 78 5.38 10.17 -2.39
CA THR A 78 4.93 11.50 -1.95
C THR A 78 5.74 12.64 -2.59
N ILE A 79 6.94 12.36 -3.09
CA ILE A 79 7.83 13.31 -3.73
C ILE A 79 7.72 13.24 -5.26
N ILE A 80 7.83 12.02 -5.81
CA ILE A 80 7.97 11.83 -7.26
C ILE A 80 6.68 11.49 -8.00
N LYS A 81 5.63 11.07 -7.25
CA LYS A 81 4.31 10.69 -7.78
C LYS A 81 3.18 11.10 -6.82
N PRO A 82 3.12 12.36 -6.39
CA PRO A 82 2.12 12.81 -5.41
C PRO A 82 0.68 12.51 -5.83
N GLN A 83 0.39 12.48 -7.14
CA GLN A 83 -0.94 12.15 -7.67
C GLN A 83 -1.39 10.69 -7.39
N TYR A 84 -0.47 9.78 -7.04
CA TYR A 84 -0.82 8.39 -6.70
C TYR A 84 -1.19 8.21 -5.24
N VAL A 85 -0.68 9.08 -4.36
CA VAL A 85 -0.72 8.87 -2.90
C VAL A 85 -2.14 8.68 -2.39
N SER A 86 -3.05 9.57 -2.76
CA SER A 86 -4.45 9.49 -2.33
C SER A 86 -5.17 8.25 -2.87
N ASP A 87 -4.89 7.86 -4.11
CA ASP A 87 -5.46 6.66 -4.71
C ASP A 87 -4.96 5.38 -4.01
N LEU A 88 -3.66 5.33 -3.64
CA LEU A 88 -3.09 4.22 -2.89
C LEU A 88 -3.71 4.11 -1.49
N VAL A 89 -3.89 5.24 -0.79
CA VAL A 89 -4.56 5.26 0.51
C VAL A 89 -6.01 4.82 0.37
N ASN A 90 -6.76 5.36 -0.59
CA ASN A 90 -8.15 4.97 -0.82
C ASN A 90 -8.29 3.47 -1.15
N SER A 91 -7.33 2.89 -1.90
CA SER A 91 -7.29 1.45 -2.14
C SER A 91 -7.15 0.65 -0.84
N MET A 92 -6.28 1.09 0.08
CA MET A 92 -6.12 0.45 1.39
C MET A 92 -7.39 0.57 2.25
N LEU A 93 -8.06 1.74 2.20
CA LEU A 93 -9.33 1.93 2.92
C LEU A 93 -10.46 1.10 2.32
N SER A 94 -10.51 0.95 0.99
CA SER A 94 -11.45 0.08 0.30
C SER A 94 -11.25 -1.40 0.67
N ILE A 95 -10.01 -1.85 0.80
CA ILE A 95 -9.70 -3.20 1.28
C ILE A 95 -10.22 -3.40 2.71
N TYR A 96 -10.08 -2.39 3.59
CA TYR A 96 -10.67 -2.47 4.94
C TYR A 96 -12.19 -2.66 4.89
N ASP A 97 -12.91 -1.93 4.03
CA ASP A 97 -14.38 -2.09 3.91
C ASP A 97 -14.80 -3.50 3.51
N GLN A 98 -13.92 -4.23 2.82
CA GLN A 98 -14.20 -5.56 2.30
C GLN A 98 -13.82 -6.69 3.27
N GLN A 99 -12.84 -6.48 4.16
CA GLN A 99 -12.31 -7.52 5.05
C GLN A 99 -12.18 -7.11 6.53
N GLU A 100 -12.62 -5.89 6.90
CA GLU A 100 -12.61 -5.34 8.27
C GLU A 100 -11.22 -5.15 8.88
N LYS A 101 -10.16 -5.17 8.06
CA LYS A 101 -8.78 -4.85 8.45
C LYS A 101 -8.04 -4.18 7.29
N LEU A 102 -7.06 -3.33 7.63
CA LEU A 102 -6.16 -2.77 6.63
C LEU A 102 -5.29 -3.88 6.00
N PRO A 103 -4.86 -3.70 4.74
CA PRO A 103 -4.08 -4.71 4.05
C PRO A 103 -2.73 -4.97 4.72
N ILE A 104 -2.27 -6.21 4.59
CA ILE A 104 -0.93 -6.65 4.98
C ILE A 104 -0.10 -6.90 3.73
N TRP A 105 -0.50 -7.87 2.94
CA TRP A 105 0.16 -8.25 1.69
C TRP A 105 -0.86 -8.72 0.64
N PRO A 106 -1.74 -7.82 0.15
CA PRO A 106 -2.74 -8.18 -0.86
C PRO A 106 -2.08 -8.48 -2.20
N LEU A 107 -2.52 -9.56 -2.82
CA LEU A 107 -2.12 -9.96 -4.16
C LEU A 107 -3.37 -10.04 -5.06
N ILE A 108 -3.42 -9.17 -6.07
CA ILE A 108 -4.58 -9.04 -6.96
C ILE A 108 -5.83 -8.73 -6.11
N GLY A 109 -6.87 -9.55 -6.14
CA GLY A 109 -8.13 -9.37 -5.41
C GLY A 109 -8.22 -10.15 -4.09
N GLY A 110 -7.11 -10.48 -3.43
CA GLY A 110 -7.11 -11.25 -2.19
C GLY A 110 -6.01 -10.85 -1.22
N GLU A 111 -6.29 -10.92 0.08
CA GLU A 111 -5.29 -10.78 1.14
C GLU A 111 -4.59 -12.12 1.36
N THR A 112 -3.27 -12.11 1.42
CA THR A 112 -2.49 -13.32 1.65
C THR A 112 -2.19 -13.57 3.13
N ASP A 113 -2.30 -12.54 3.97
CA ASP A 113 -1.93 -12.55 5.39
C ASP A 113 -0.49 -13.00 5.65
N GLN A 114 0.36 -12.89 4.63
CA GLN A 114 1.78 -13.19 4.74
C GLN A 114 2.54 -11.96 5.23
N MET A 115 3.68 -12.20 5.87
CA MET A 115 4.58 -11.18 6.39
C MET A 115 4.02 -10.39 7.60
N PRO A 116 4.86 -9.61 8.31
CA PRO A 116 4.41 -8.80 9.43
C PRO A 116 3.37 -7.78 9.02
N GLY A 117 2.28 -7.72 9.76
CA GLY A 117 1.17 -6.81 9.54
C GLY A 117 1.40 -5.39 10.05
N TYR A 118 0.36 -4.54 9.87
CA TYR A 118 0.26 -3.18 10.37
C TYR A 118 1.04 -2.11 9.58
N SER A 119 1.73 -2.47 8.51
CA SER A 119 2.55 -1.53 7.72
C SER A 119 1.73 -0.54 6.88
N ALA A 120 0.43 -0.77 6.69
CA ALA A 120 -0.47 0.22 6.07
C ALA A 120 -0.59 1.50 6.91
N VAL A 121 -0.52 1.38 8.24
CA VAL A 121 -0.70 2.51 9.17
C VAL A 121 0.36 3.61 8.98
N PRO A 122 1.67 3.33 9.01
CA PRO A 122 2.66 4.38 8.77
C PRO A 122 2.56 5.00 7.38
N ILE A 123 2.10 4.28 6.37
CA ILE A 123 1.89 4.83 5.01
C ILE A 123 0.76 5.85 5.01
N ILE A 124 -0.38 5.52 5.61
CA ILE A 124 -1.55 6.40 5.70
C ILE A 124 -1.22 7.62 6.57
N ALA A 125 -0.55 7.41 7.70
CA ALA A 125 -0.12 8.50 8.60
C ALA A 125 0.88 9.45 7.92
N ASP A 126 1.87 8.92 7.18
CA ASP A 126 2.84 9.71 6.42
C ASP A 126 2.15 10.58 5.35
N ALA A 127 1.20 10.00 4.63
CA ALA A 127 0.41 10.73 3.64
C ALA A 127 -0.38 11.89 4.29
N TYR A 128 -1.07 11.61 5.40
CA TYR A 128 -1.81 12.65 6.14
C TYR A 128 -0.91 13.77 6.66
N LEU A 129 0.20 13.41 7.32
CA LEU A 129 1.15 14.36 7.90
C LEU A 129 1.85 15.23 6.83
N LYS A 130 1.98 14.72 5.62
CA LYS A 130 2.50 15.47 4.47
C LYS A 130 1.45 16.31 3.75
N GLY A 131 0.21 16.36 4.25
CA GLY A 131 -0.85 17.24 3.76
C GLY A 131 -1.64 16.69 2.56
N PHE A 132 -1.61 15.40 2.30
CA PHE A 132 -2.48 14.81 1.29
C PHE A 132 -3.93 14.72 1.80
N THR A 133 -4.88 15.28 1.02
CA THR A 133 -6.29 15.44 1.43
C THR A 133 -7.27 14.68 0.53
N GLY A 134 -6.78 13.92 -0.44
CA GLY A 134 -7.64 13.20 -1.40
C GLY A 134 -8.28 11.91 -0.85
N PHE A 135 -8.33 11.74 0.48
CA PHE A 135 -8.98 10.62 1.19
C PHE A 135 -9.62 11.12 2.48
N ASP A 136 -10.56 10.34 3.01
CA ASP A 136 -11.24 10.63 4.29
C ASP A 136 -10.30 10.29 5.47
N ALA A 137 -9.78 11.32 6.12
CA ALA A 137 -8.82 11.20 7.21
C ALA A 137 -9.45 10.61 8.49
N ASP A 138 -10.72 10.94 8.79
CA ASP A 138 -11.42 10.40 9.96
C ASP A 138 -11.73 8.92 9.78
N ARG A 139 -12.12 8.52 8.57
CA ARG A 139 -12.29 7.10 8.21
C ARG A 139 -10.97 6.37 8.30
N ALA A 140 -9.89 6.92 7.76
CA ALA A 140 -8.56 6.35 7.81
C ALA A 140 -8.10 6.14 9.26
N TYR A 141 -8.29 7.12 10.13
CA TYR A 141 -7.95 7.02 11.55
C TYR A 141 -8.73 5.90 12.25
N ARG A 142 -10.05 5.83 12.06
CA ARG A 142 -10.87 4.74 12.62
C ARG A 142 -10.38 3.36 12.15
N TYR A 143 -10.03 3.21 10.88
CA TYR A 143 -9.55 1.94 10.34
C TYR A 143 -8.15 1.57 10.83
N MET A 144 -7.27 2.54 11.02
CA MET A 144 -5.96 2.32 11.65
C MET A 144 -6.11 1.81 13.09
N VAL A 145 -6.97 2.44 13.89
CA VAL A 145 -7.24 2.02 15.28
C VAL A 145 -7.88 0.64 15.33
N ALA A 146 -8.92 0.39 14.53
CA ALA A 146 -9.60 -0.91 14.50
C ALA A 146 -8.67 -2.05 14.06
N SER A 147 -7.79 -1.79 13.07
CA SER A 147 -6.82 -2.80 12.63
C SER A 147 -5.78 -3.14 13.71
N SER A 148 -5.50 -2.22 14.65
CA SER A 148 -4.53 -2.47 15.74
C SER A 148 -5.00 -3.48 16.77
N VAL A 149 -6.33 -3.66 16.87
CA VAL A 149 -6.98 -4.56 17.83
C VAL A 149 -7.76 -5.69 17.16
N TYR A 150 -7.44 -5.97 15.89
CA TYR A 150 -8.16 -6.97 15.10
C TYR A 150 -7.88 -8.39 15.62
N GLU A 151 -8.82 -8.94 16.38
CA GLU A 151 -8.65 -10.20 17.13
C GLU A 151 -8.48 -11.45 16.26
N LYS A 152 -8.91 -11.41 14.99
CA LYS A 152 -8.74 -12.54 14.07
C LYS A 152 -7.31 -12.63 13.50
N GLN A 153 -6.46 -11.65 13.75
CA GLN A 153 -5.07 -11.69 13.29
C GLN A 153 -4.18 -12.46 14.27
N ASN A 154 -3.33 -13.32 13.74
CA ASN A 154 -2.40 -14.13 14.53
C ASN A 154 -1.61 -13.29 15.54
N GLY A 155 -1.68 -13.68 16.81
CA GLY A 155 -0.95 -13.03 17.89
C GLY A 155 -1.61 -11.82 18.54
N VAL A 156 -2.51 -11.10 17.86
CA VAL A 156 -3.18 -9.90 18.43
C VAL A 156 -3.94 -10.20 19.73
N PRO A 157 -4.77 -11.26 19.84
CA PRO A 157 -5.47 -11.57 21.09
C PRO A 157 -4.52 -11.76 22.29
N TYR A 158 -3.37 -12.37 22.06
CA TYR A 158 -2.37 -12.60 23.12
C TYR A 158 -1.70 -11.30 23.56
N VAL A 159 -1.42 -10.39 22.60
CA VAL A 159 -0.88 -9.06 22.93
C VAL A 159 -1.90 -8.26 23.74
N LEU A 160 -3.17 -8.30 23.38
CA LEU A 160 -4.24 -7.59 24.10
C LEU A 160 -4.45 -8.15 25.51
N GLU A 161 -4.38 -9.49 25.67
CA GLU A 161 -4.57 -10.15 26.97
C GLU A 161 -3.33 -10.08 27.86
N LYS A 162 -2.14 -10.33 27.31
CA LYS A 162 -0.90 -10.60 28.06
C LYS A 162 0.19 -9.56 27.88
N GLY A 163 0.06 -8.68 26.89
CA GLY A 163 1.10 -7.71 26.50
C GLY A 163 2.25 -8.31 25.65
N TYR A 164 2.23 -9.62 25.41
CA TYR A 164 3.24 -10.31 24.58
C TYR A 164 2.66 -11.54 23.90
N ILE A 165 3.38 -12.07 22.91
CA ILE A 165 3.02 -13.29 22.19
C ILE A 165 3.96 -14.42 22.62
N THR A 166 3.39 -15.56 23.03
CA THR A 166 4.16 -16.76 23.36
C THR A 166 4.51 -17.56 22.10
N CYS A 167 5.72 -18.08 22.00
CA CYS A 167 6.21 -18.79 20.79
C CYS A 167 5.43 -20.06 20.45
N ASP A 168 4.72 -20.66 21.40
CA ASP A 168 3.87 -21.84 21.21
C ASP A 168 2.50 -21.51 20.56
N LYS A 169 2.18 -20.23 20.45
CA LYS A 169 0.89 -19.74 19.93
C LYS A 169 0.99 -19.11 18.55
N VAL A 170 2.18 -18.78 18.10
CA VAL A 170 2.43 -18.29 16.74
C VAL A 170 2.90 -19.45 15.89
N ARG A 171 2.02 -19.96 15.04
CA ARG A 171 2.44 -20.78 13.89
C ARG A 171 2.52 -19.86 12.69
N GLU A 172 3.70 -19.83 12.09
CA GLU A 172 3.92 -19.21 10.78
C GLU A 172 2.99 -19.79 9.72
#